data_bf78821e345a996117fe4b27c8991479
#
_entry.id   bf78821e345a996117fe4b27c8991479
#
_cell.length_a   1.000
_cell.length_b   1.000
_cell.length_c   1.000
_cell.angle_alpha   90.00
_cell.angle_beta   90.00
_cell.angle_gamma   90.00
#
_symmetry.space_group_name_H-M   'P 1'
#
loop_
_entity.id
_entity.type
_entity.pdbx_description
1 polymer ?
#
loop_
_entity_poly.entity_id
_entity_poly.type
_entity_poly.pdbx_seq_one_letter_code
_entity_poly.pdbx_strand_id
1 'polypeptide(L)'
;MMVALAYTVAFEGIDARLVEVQCAVTPGIPAFSIVGLPDKAVSEARERVRAALTAMAIALPSKRITVNLSPADLPKEGSHFDLPIALALLAALDIIPKDDAAQTVALGELSLDGTLVPVNGALPAAMAAAQDDRTLLCPQACGAEAAWVGAVNVIAPRSLADMVRHFTGQSVLHPSEPGEVMGQTGTRDLSEVKGQERAKRALEIAAAGRHHLLMVGSPGSGKSMLAARIPGILPELSPSEALETSMIHSLSGLLDEGGINRERPFREPHHTASMAAIVGGGRSAKPGEISLAHNGVLFMDEFPEFPRTVLETLRQPIETGEVVVARANAHVRYPCRFMLVAAANPCKCGYLADPARACARVPICGEDYMGRISGPLMDRFDLRVEVPPVAFTDLDLPETGESSASVAARVRQARDAQSTRFSGHKTVQVNADMEGHLLDEIAAPDGEGRALLTKVAERFGLSARGYHRVLRVARTIADLEGARDVRKPHVAEAVSYRLAMTKEV
;
A
#
# COMPACT_ATOMS: atom_id res chain seq x y z
N MET A 1 -21.97 -2.71 42.29
CA MET A 1 -21.77 -1.78 41.15
C MET A 1 -21.44 -2.67 39.96
N MET A 2 -22.35 -2.84 39.01
CA MET A 2 -22.08 -3.66 37.82
C MET A 2 -21.55 -2.73 36.75
N VAL A 3 -20.37 -3.06 36.24
CA VAL A 3 -19.77 -2.40 35.08
C VAL A 3 -20.16 -3.21 33.86
N ALA A 4 -20.72 -2.57 32.83
CA ALA A 4 -20.93 -3.19 31.52
C ALA A 4 -19.67 -3.01 30.68
N LEU A 5 -19.37 -4.01 29.85
CA LEU A 5 -18.17 -4.09 29.05
C LEU A 5 -18.54 -4.28 27.58
N ALA A 6 -17.85 -3.60 26.70
CA ALA A 6 -17.79 -3.83 25.25
C ALA A 6 -16.36 -3.64 24.78
N TYR A 7 -16.07 -3.99 23.54
CA TYR A 7 -14.72 -3.81 22.97
C TYR A 7 -14.78 -2.97 21.71
N THR A 8 -13.68 -2.33 21.42
CA THR A 8 -13.40 -1.67 20.13
C THR A 8 -11.92 -1.81 19.81
N VAL A 9 -11.44 -1.11 18.79
CA VAL A 9 -10.03 -1.11 18.39
C VAL A 9 -9.46 0.29 18.37
N ALA A 10 -8.15 0.38 18.61
CA ALA A 10 -7.35 1.55 18.27
C ALA A 10 -6.29 1.11 17.25
N PHE A 11 -6.04 1.92 16.23
CA PHE A 11 -5.13 1.59 15.13
C PHE A 11 -3.72 2.09 15.39
N GLU A 12 -2.73 1.18 15.28
CA GLU A 12 -1.30 1.48 15.26
C GLU A 12 -0.70 0.98 13.94
N GLY A 13 -0.70 1.81 12.90
CA GLY A 13 -0.37 1.37 11.55
C GLY A 13 -1.46 0.47 10.99
N ILE A 14 -1.08 -0.70 10.51
CA ILE A 14 -2.02 -1.71 10.02
C ILE A 14 -2.60 -2.57 11.15
N ASP A 15 -2.01 -2.51 12.34
CA ASP A 15 -2.45 -3.31 13.48
C ASP A 15 -3.62 -2.65 14.20
N ALA A 16 -4.63 -3.44 14.54
CA ALA A 16 -5.76 -3.03 15.36
C ALA A 16 -5.62 -3.64 16.75
N ARG A 17 -5.42 -2.80 17.76
CA ARG A 17 -5.34 -3.23 19.17
C ARG A 17 -6.66 -3.09 19.87
N LEU A 18 -7.07 -4.11 20.59
CA LEU A 18 -8.31 -4.09 21.35
C LEU A 18 -8.28 -3.03 22.46
N VAL A 19 -9.39 -2.34 22.59
CA VAL A 19 -9.68 -1.36 23.63
C VAL A 19 -10.95 -1.78 24.35
N GLU A 20 -10.86 -1.95 25.67
CA GLU A 20 -12.01 -2.18 26.52
C GLU A 20 -12.80 -0.88 26.71
N VAL A 21 -14.12 -0.95 26.53
CA VAL A 21 -15.06 0.13 26.76
C VAL A 21 -15.92 -0.25 27.98
N GLN A 22 -15.56 0.28 29.13
CA GLN A 22 -16.20 0.00 30.40
C GLN A 22 -17.19 1.11 30.71
N CYS A 23 -18.48 0.80 30.93
CA CYS A 23 -19.49 1.77 31.27
C CYS A 23 -20.06 1.49 32.67
N ALA A 24 -20.05 2.52 33.51
CA ALA A 24 -20.62 2.48 34.86
C ALA A 24 -21.67 3.56 35.03
N VAL A 25 -22.85 3.20 35.57
CA VAL A 25 -23.92 4.11 35.98
C VAL A 25 -24.01 4.14 37.47
N THR A 26 -23.68 5.28 38.08
CA THR A 26 -23.59 5.43 39.56
C THR A 26 -24.51 6.55 40.07
N PRO A 27 -25.02 6.46 41.30
CA PRO A 27 -25.70 7.59 41.94
C PRO A 27 -24.79 8.81 42.02
N GLY A 28 -25.36 9.99 41.80
CA GLY A 28 -24.62 11.25 41.87
C GLY A 28 -25.22 12.34 40.98
N ILE A 29 -24.55 13.48 40.88
CA ILE A 29 -24.95 14.57 40.02
C ILE A 29 -24.90 14.07 38.57
N PRO A 30 -26.00 14.28 37.77
CA PRO A 30 -26.06 13.84 36.39
C PRO A 30 -24.85 14.38 35.58
N ALA A 31 -24.06 13.48 35.05
CA ALA A 31 -22.90 13.77 34.23
C ALA A 31 -22.65 12.62 33.25
N PHE A 32 -22.13 12.92 32.07
CA PHE A 32 -21.60 11.92 31.13
C PHE A 32 -20.14 12.24 30.84
N SER A 33 -19.25 11.39 31.31
CA SER A 33 -17.78 11.57 31.16
C SER A 33 -17.14 10.37 30.46
N ILE A 34 -16.16 10.66 29.58
CA ILE A 34 -15.31 9.65 28.91
C ILE A 34 -13.88 9.88 29.37
N VAL A 35 -13.22 8.82 29.83
CA VAL A 35 -11.84 8.85 30.33
C VAL A 35 -10.98 7.79 29.62
N GLY A 36 -9.66 7.88 29.67
CA GLY A 36 -8.72 6.93 29.04
C GLY A 36 -8.04 7.51 27.80
N LEU A 37 -7.59 8.77 27.85
CA LEU A 37 -6.92 9.51 26.77
C LEU A 37 -7.74 9.64 25.46
N PRO A 38 -9.04 10.04 25.55
CA PRO A 38 -9.82 10.30 24.35
C PRO A 38 -9.30 11.55 23.63
N ASP A 39 -9.24 11.51 22.29
CA ASP A 39 -9.07 12.71 21.48
C ASP A 39 -10.33 13.58 21.48
N LYS A 40 -10.31 14.67 20.70
CA LYS A 40 -11.47 15.54 20.59
C LYS A 40 -12.68 14.83 19.97
N ALA A 41 -12.48 13.99 18.94
CA ALA A 41 -13.55 13.26 18.26
C ALA A 41 -14.23 12.25 19.20
N VAL A 42 -13.44 11.50 19.96
CA VAL A 42 -13.93 10.55 20.98
C VAL A 42 -14.61 11.29 22.14
N SER A 43 -14.13 12.45 22.53
CA SER A 43 -14.79 13.27 23.57
C SER A 43 -16.15 13.80 23.11
N GLU A 44 -16.33 14.09 21.82
CA GLU A 44 -17.58 14.53 21.19
C GLU A 44 -18.60 13.37 21.02
N ALA A 45 -18.16 12.11 21.05
CA ALA A 45 -19.04 10.93 21.00
C ALA A 45 -20.17 10.99 22.03
N ARG A 46 -19.90 11.59 23.19
CA ARG A 46 -20.88 11.82 24.25
C ARG A 46 -22.16 12.50 23.74
N GLU A 47 -22.02 13.52 22.91
CA GLU A 47 -23.17 14.29 22.39
C GLU A 47 -23.90 13.52 21.29
N ARG A 48 -23.15 12.81 20.41
CA ARG A 48 -23.75 11.98 19.35
C ARG A 48 -24.51 10.78 19.95
N VAL A 49 -23.93 10.08 20.90
CA VAL A 49 -24.59 8.97 21.60
C VAL A 49 -25.84 9.44 22.34
N ARG A 50 -25.78 10.59 23.04
CA ARG A 50 -26.95 11.17 23.72
C ARG A 50 -28.07 11.47 22.73
N ALA A 51 -27.76 12.13 21.62
CA ALA A 51 -28.76 12.50 20.60
C ALA A 51 -29.38 11.24 19.98
N ALA A 52 -28.58 10.24 19.60
CA ALA A 52 -29.04 8.99 19.01
C ALA A 52 -29.98 8.22 19.97
N LEU A 53 -29.66 8.13 21.25
CA LEU A 53 -30.53 7.49 22.25
C LEU A 53 -31.83 8.26 22.45
N THR A 54 -31.77 9.60 22.44
CA THR A 54 -32.97 10.46 22.54
C THR A 54 -33.87 10.25 21.33
N ALA A 55 -33.33 10.16 20.12
CA ALA A 55 -34.09 9.89 18.89
C ALA A 55 -34.81 8.51 18.95
N MET A 56 -34.25 7.55 19.68
CA MET A 56 -34.87 6.23 19.93
C MET A 56 -35.85 6.23 21.11
N ALA A 57 -36.17 7.39 21.67
CA ALA A 57 -36.97 7.53 22.89
C ALA A 57 -36.36 6.80 24.13
N ILE A 58 -35.07 6.59 24.17
CA ILE A 58 -34.34 6.04 25.31
C ILE A 58 -33.83 7.21 26.15
N ALA A 59 -34.45 7.39 27.34
CA ALA A 59 -34.04 8.44 28.26
C ALA A 59 -32.79 8.03 29.06
N LEU A 60 -31.82 8.92 29.09
CA LEU A 60 -30.66 8.71 29.98
C LEU A 60 -31.09 8.93 31.47
N PRO A 61 -30.61 8.10 32.37
CA PRO A 61 -30.94 8.22 33.80
C PRO A 61 -30.32 9.51 34.39
N SER A 62 -31.02 10.13 35.34
CA SER A 62 -30.50 11.25 36.14
C SER A 62 -29.42 10.79 37.12
N LYS A 63 -28.37 10.14 36.62
CA LYS A 63 -27.24 9.55 37.36
C LYS A 63 -25.92 9.95 36.68
N ARG A 64 -24.82 9.63 37.33
CA ARG A 64 -23.49 9.82 36.77
C ARG A 64 -23.12 8.62 35.88
N ILE A 65 -22.89 8.90 34.58
CA ILE A 65 -22.41 7.92 33.60
C ILE A 65 -20.92 8.17 33.39
N THR A 66 -20.11 7.13 33.54
CA THR A 66 -18.67 7.17 33.30
C THR A 66 -18.29 6.05 32.34
N VAL A 67 -17.70 6.41 31.22
CA VAL A 67 -17.12 5.47 30.24
C VAL A 67 -15.61 5.55 30.37
N ASN A 68 -14.97 4.41 30.61
CA ASN A 68 -13.52 4.28 30.67
C ASN A 68 -13.03 3.48 29.48
N LEU A 69 -12.03 4.00 28.78
CA LEU A 69 -11.37 3.35 27.62
C LEU A 69 -10.00 2.83 28.06
N SER A 70 -9.84 1.52 28.15
CA SER A 70 -8.64 0.85 28.66
C SER A 70 -7.93 0.09 27.51
N PRO A 71 -6.58 0.07 27.44
CA PRO A 71 -5.62 0.66 28.39
C PRO A 71 -5.45 2.18 28.21
N ALA A 72 -5.02 2.88 29.26
CA ALA A 72 -4.92 4.35 29.25
C ALA A 72 -3.69 4.89 28.49
N ASP A 73 -2.68 4.06 28.23
CA ASP A 73 -1.45 4.42 27.51
C ASP A 73 -1.63 4.44 25.97
N LEU A 74 -2.67 3.79 25.46
CA LEU A 74 -2.98 3.76 24.03
C LEU A 74 -3.84 4.98 23.64
N PRO A 75 -3.42 5.82 22.68
CA PRO A 75 -4.23 6.93 22.18
C PRO A 75 -5.53 6.43 21.52
N LYS A 76 -6.66 7.05 21.84
CA LYS A 76 -7.98 6.76 21.25
C LYS A 76 -8.35 7.91 20.33
N GLU A 77 -8.42 7.64 19.07
CA GLU A 77 -8.65 8.65 18.03
C GLU A 77 -9.70 8.18 17.03
N GLY A 78 -10.55 9.13 16.61
CA GLY A 78 -11.54 8.89 15.56
C GLY A 78 -12.96 8.73 16.08
N SER A 79 -13.92 8.85 15.15
CA SER A 79 -15.37 8.81 15.45
C SER A 79 -15.92 7.38 15.63
N HIS A 80 -15.16 6.36 15.25
CA HIS A 80 -15.61 4.97 15.34
C HIS A 80 -15.85 4.47 16.78
N PHE A 81 -15.49 5.25 17.79
CA PHE A 81 -15.76 4.97 19.21
C PHE A 81 -17.22 5.20 19.61
N ASP A 82 -18.05 5.87 18.78
CA ASP A 82 -19.45 6.17 19.11
C ASP A 82 -20.25 4.90 19.35
N LEU A 83 -20.20 3.94 18.44
CA LEU A 83 -20.95 2.68 18.52
C LEU A 83 -20.56 1.85 19.75
N PRO A 84 -19.27 1.58 20.05
CA PRO A 84 -18.90 0.82 21.24
C PRO A 84 -19.26 1.52 22.54
N ILE A 85 -19.21 2.85 22.59
CA ILE A 85 -19.69 3.63 23.77
C ILE A 85 -21.19 3.47 23.93
N ALA A 86 -21.96 3.55 22.84
CA ALA A 86 -23.41 3.32 22.87
C ALA A 86 -23.74 1.88 23.29
N LEU A 87 -23.03 0.89 22.77
CA LEU A 87 -23.19 -0.53 23.11
C LEU A 87 -22.97 -0.77 24.61
N ALA A 88 -21.83 -0.30 25.15
CA ALA A 88 -21.53 -0.44 26.59
C ALA A 88 -22.56 0.29 27.48
N LEU A 89 -23.04 1.46 27.04
CA LEU A 89 -24.05 2.22 27.78
C LEU A 89 -25.42 1.51 27.77
N LEU A 90 -25.87 0.98 26.63
CA LEU A 90 -27.11 0.21 26.53
C LEU A 90 -27.07 -1.07 27.38
N ALA A 91 -25.93 -1.73 27.43
CA ALA A 91 -25.70 -2.87 28.32
C ALA A 91 -25.72 -2.44 29.80
N ALA A 92 -25.14 -1.29 30.16
CA ALA A 92 -25.18 -0.75 31.51
C ALA A 92 -26.59 -0.31 31.97
N LEU A 93 -27.47 -0.01 31.02
CA LEU A 93 -28.90 0.32 31.25
C LEU A 93 -29.81 -0.92 31.20
N ASP A 94 -29.24 -2.13 31.09
CA ASP A 94 -29.96 -3.41 30.98
C ASP A 94 -30.95 -3.45 29.77
N ILE A 95 -30.69 -2.67 28.70
CA ILE A 95 -31.49 -2.66 27.47
C ILE A 95 -31.08 -3.81 26.54
N ILE A 96 -29.80 -4.16 26.56
CA ILE A 96 -29.22 -5.31 25.85
C ILE A 96 -28.49 -6.24 26.83
N PRO A 97 -28.32 -7.53 26.50
CA PRO A 97 -27.59 -8.46 27.38
C PRO A 97 -26.13 -8.04 27.53
N LYS A 98 -25.63 -8.06 28.77
CA LYS A 98 -24.23 -7.68 29.08
C LYS A 98 -23.21 -8.66 28.51
N ASP A 99 -23.54 -9.93 28.54
CA ASP A 99 -22.66 -11.00 28.07
C ASP A 99 -22.44 -10.88 26.53
N ASP A 100 -23.49 -10.56 25.78
CA ASP A 100 -23.41 -10.35 24.34
C ASP A 100 -22.57 -9.11 24.00
N ALA A 101 -22.79 -7.99 24.75
CA ALA A 101 -21.96 -6.80 24.60
C ALA A 101 -20.48 -7.07 24.90
N ALA A 102 -20.19 -7.89 25.93
CA ALA A 102 -18.83 -8.27 26.31
C ALA A 102 -18.15 -9.22 25.31
N GLN A 103 -18.89 -9.91 24.45
CA GLN A 103 -18.37 -10.75 23.36
C GLN A 103 -18.26 -10.00 22.02
N THR A 104 -18.54 -8.69 22.03
CA THR A 104 -18.62 -7.89 20.79
C THR A 104 -17.50 -6.86 20.73
N VAL A 105 -16.77 -6.86 19.60
CA VAL A 105 -15.92 -5.75 19.16
C VAL A 105 -16.77 -4.87 18.26
N ALA A 106 -16.94 -3.61 18.61
CA ALA A 106 -17.78 -2.67 17.85
C ALA A 106 -16.96 -1.51 17.30
N LEU A 107 -17.25 -1.08 16.09
CA LEU A 107 -16.73 0.16 15.51
C LEU A 107 -17.82 0.82 14.64
N GLY A 108 -17.96 2.14 14.72
CA GLY A 108 -18.94 2.88 13.92
C GLY A 108 -19.18 4.27 14.48
N GLU A 109 -19.46 5.21 13.60
CA GLU A 109 -19.86 6.56 13.95
C GLU A 109 -21.40 6.65 14.01
N LEU A 110 -21.94 7.49 14.88
CA LEU A 110 -23.38 7.72 15.03
C LEU A 110 -23.77 9.09 14.47
N SER A 111 -24.78 9.09 13.62
CA SER A 111 -25.55 10.29 13.33
C SER A 111 -26.48 10.62 14.51
N LEU A 112 -26.95 11.86 14.59
CA LEU A 112 -27.80 12.33 15.67
C LEU A 112 -29.18 11.62 15.72
N ASP A 113 -29.61 11.04 14.60
CA ASP A 113 -30.85 10.24 14.48
C ASP A 113 -30.66 8.75 14.82
N GLY A 114 -29.43 8.34 15.15
CA GLY A 114 -29.08 6.94 15.44
C GLY A 114 -28.72 6.09 14.22
N THR A 115 -28.61 6.66 13.03
CA THR A 115 -28.07 5.97 11.84
C THR A 115 -26.59 5.72 12.02
N LEU A 116 -26.08 4.55 11.58
CA LEU A 116 -24.67 4.20 11.61
C LEU A 116 -23.97 4.68 10.34
N VAL A 117 -22.95 5.50 10.53
CA VAL A 117 -22.10 6.06 9.48
C VAL A 117 -20.87 5.16 9.27
N PRO A 118 -20.48 4.88 8.01
CA PRO A 118 -19.29 4.10 7.71
C PRO A 118 -18.02 4.69 8.33
N VAL A 119 -17.11 3.82 8.71
CA VAL A 119 -15.80 4.17 9.27
C VAL A 119 -14.69 3.37 8.59
N ASN A 120 -13.49 3.91 8.59
CA ASN A 120 -12.31 3.25 8.02
C ASN A 120 -11.76 2.19 8.99
N GLY A 121 -11.15 1.12 8.44
CA GLY A 121 -10.45 0.12 9.22
C GLY A 121 -11.32 -1.05 9.68
N ALA A 122 -12.43 -1.34 8.99
CA ALA A 122 -13.28 -2.47 9.33
C ALA A 122 -12.57 -3.82 9.14
N LEU A 123 -11.74 -3.96 8.10
CA LEU A 123 -10.97 -5.18 7.86
C LEU A 123 -9.93 -5.48 8.95
N PRO A 124 -9.01 -4.57 9.35
CA PRO A 124 -8.11 -4.82 10.46
C PRO A 124 -8.85 -4.98 11.81
N ALA A 125 -9.99 -4.32 12.02
CA ALA A 125 -10.82 -4.54 13.21
C ALA A 125 -11.43 -5.96 13.24
N ALA A 126 -11.86 -6.47 12.08
CA ALA A 126 -12.34 -7.85 11.95
C ALA A 126 -11.25 -8.87 12.26
N MET A 127 -10.00 -8.61 11.83
CA MET A 127 -8.87 -9.47 12.17
C MET A 127 -8.58 -9.48 13.68
N ALA A 128 -8.64 -8.32 14.34
CA ALA A 128 -8.46 -8.25 15.79
C ALA A 128 -9.60 -8.97 16.55
N ALA A 129 -10.85 -8.86 16.08
CA ALA A 129 -11.99 -9.57 16.64
C ALA A 129 -11.84 -11.10 16.50
N ALA A 130 -11.38 -11.56 15.32
CA ALA A 130 -11.14 -12.99 15.05
C ALA A 130 -10.05 -13.58 15.94
N GLN A 131 -8.99 -12.84 16.26
CA GLN A 131 -7.89 -13.29 17.12
C GLN A 131 -8.36 -13.58 18.56
N ASP A 132 -9.39 -12.87 19.03
CA ASP A 132 -9.96 -13.02 20.37
C ASP A 132 -11.30 -13.79 20.38
N ASP A 133 -11.65 -14.44 19.27
CA ASP A 133 -12.89 -15.22 19.12
C ASP A 133 -14.16 -14.41 19.47
N ARG A 134 -14.23 -13.16 18.97
CA ARG A 134 -15.32 -12.22 19.22
C ARG A 134 -16.11 -11.92 17.97
N THR A 135 -17.38 -11.54 18.12
CA THR A 135 -18.21 -10.99 17.05
C THR A 135 -17.80 -9.56 16.74
N LEU A 136 -17.75 -9.20 15.44
CA LEU A 136 -17.59 -7.81 15.01
C LEU A 136 -18.95 -7.17 14.75
N LEU A 137 -19.15 -5.98 15.29
CA LEU A 137 -20.30 -5.12 15.02
C LEU A 137 -19.84 -3.85 14.32
N CYS A 138 -20.30 -3.62 13.09
CA CYS A 138 -19.92 -2.46 12.29
C CYS A 138 -21.10 -1.91 11.47
N PRO A 139 -21.03 -0.69 10.92
CA PRO A 139 -22.05 -0.17 10.02
C PRO A 139 -22.25 -1.07 8.80
N GLN A 140 -23.47 -1.11 8.26
CA GLN A 140 -23.81 -1.99 7.13
C GLN A 140 -22.85 -1.84 5.94
N ALA A 141 -22.44 -0.62 5.61
CA ALA A 141 -21.52 -0.38 4.50
C ALA A 141 -20.11 -0.94 4.73
N CYS A 142 -19.73 -1.26 5.98
CA CYS A 142 -18.45 -1.86 6.33
C CYS A 142 -18.52 -3.40 6.44
N GLY A 143 -19.73 -3.97 6.41
CA GLY A 143 -19.94 -5.40 6.66
C GLY A 143 -19.27 -6.31 5.64
N ALA A 144 -19.41 -5.98 4.35
CA ALA A 144 -18.83 -6.75 3.25
C ALA A 144 -17.29 -6.77 3.30
N GLU A 145 -16.66 -5.64 3.63
CA GLU A 145 -15.22 -5.52 3.84
C GLU A 145 -14.74 -6.39 5.02
N ALA A 146 -15.41 -6.28 6.16
CA ALA A 146 -15.04 -7.01 7.37
C ALA A 146 -15.22 -8.54 7.22
N ALA A 147 -16.21 -8.98 6.46
CA ALA A 147 -16.54 -10.39 6.26
C ALA A 147 -15.45 -11.18 5.49
N TRP A 148 -14.52 -10.52 4.82
CA TRP A 148 -13.38 -11.17 4.14
C TRP A 148 -12.45 -11.93 5.07
N VAL A 149 -12.43 -11.60 6.36
CA VAL A 149 -11.63 -12.35 7.35
C VAL A 149 -12.09 -13.79 7.48
N GLY A 150 -13.38 -14.08 7.25
CA GLY A 150 -13.95 -15.43 7.22
C GLY A 150 -13.99 -16.14 8.56
N ALA A 151 -13.10 -15.81 9.50
CA ALA A 151 -13.00 -16.43 10.83
C ALA A 151 -13.74 -15.62 11.92
N VAL A 152 -14.52 -14.61 11.54
CA VAL A 152 -15.24 -13.72 12.45
C VAL A 152 -16.71 -13.62 12.04
N ASN A 153 -17.61 -13.63 13.02
CA ASN A 153 -19.01 -13.32 12.77
C ASN A 153 -19.19 -11.81 12.68
N VAL A 154 -19.64 -11.28 11.53
CA VAL A 154 -19.79 -9.85 11.28
C VAL A 154 -21.26 -9.49 11.25
N ILE A 155 -21.71 -8.69 12.21
CA ILE A 155 -23.07 -8.15 12.28
C ILE A 155 -23.03 -6.68 11.88
N ALA A 156 -23.79 -6.32 10.84
CA ALA A 156 -23.72 -5.00 10.25
C ALA A 156 -25.10 -4.31 10.19
N PRO A 157 -25.58 -3.71 11.29
CA PRO A 157 -26.82 -2.96 11.32
C PRO A 157 -26.74 -1.62 10.56
N ARG A 158 -27.92 -1.09 10.14
CA ARG A 158 -28.05 0.26 9.56
C ARG A 158 -28.14 1.35 10.60
N SER A 159 -28.68 0.99 11.76
CA SER A 159 -28.96 1.94 12.84
C SER A 159 -28.75 1.33 14.22
N LEU A 160 -28.63 2.17 15.22
CA LEU A 160 -28.59 1.77 16.62
C LEU A 160 -29.88 1.01 17.02
N ALA A 161 -31.04 1.36 16.42
CA ALA A 161 -32.30 0.66 16.64
C ALA A 161 -32.27 -0.78 16.11
N ASP A 162 -31.68 -1.01 14.92
CA ASP A 162 -31.51 -2.36 14.37
C ASP A 162 -30.60 -3.20 15.26
N MET A 163 -29.53 -2.61 15.76
CA MET A 163 -28.62 -3.25 16.71
C MET A 163 -29.36 -3.68 17.98
N VAL A 164 -30.14 -2.79 18.58
CA VAL A 164 -30.92 -3.13 19.79
C VAL A 164 -31.91 -4.26 19.51
N ARG A 165 -32.62 -4.22 18.38
CA ARG A 165 -33.53 -5.31 17.96
C ARG A 165 -32.84 -6.64 17.78
N HIS A 166 -31.63 -6.63 17.25
CA HIS A 166 -30.80 -7.82 17.09
C HIS A 166 -30.45 -8.44 18.46
N PHE A 167 -29.88 -7.67 19.38
CA PHE A 167 -29.47 -8.16 20.70
C PHE A 167 -30.66 -8.52 21.61
N THR A 168 -31.83 -7.93 21.41
CA THR A 168 -33.07 -8.30 22.12
C THR A 168 -33.83 -9.44 21.50
N GLY A 169 -33.38 -10.01 20.38
CA GLY A 169 -34.02 -11.10 19.67
C GLY A 169 -35.30 -10.71 18.92
N GLN A 170 -35.64 -9.41 18.83
CA GLN A 170 -36.82 -8.95 18.10
C GLN A 170 -36.66 -9.03 16.57
N SER A 171 -35.44 -8.80 16.05
CA SER A 171 -35.11 -8.94 14.64
C SER A 171 -33.63 -9.31 14.50
N VAL A 172 -33.34 -10.59 14.37
CA VAL A 172 -31.98 -11.09 14.29
C VAL A 172 -31.40 -10.78 12.88
N LEU A 173 -30.27 -10.10 12.86
CA LEU A 173 -29.52 -9.84 11.63
C LEU A 173 -28.69 -11.07 11.23
N HIS A 174 -28.64 -11.34 9.96
CA HIS A 174 -27.74 -12.36 9.40
C HIS A 174 -26.31 -11.83 9.34
N PRO A 175 -25.29 -12.69 9.49
CA PRO A 175 -23.91 -12.32 9.25
C PRO A 175 -23.71 -11.73 7.86
N SER A 176 -22.84 -10.73 7.76
CA SER A 176 -22.48 -10.14 6.48
C SER A 176 -21.70 -11.13 5.61
N GLU A 177 -21.96 -11.13 4.32
CA GLU A 177 -21.20 -11.86 3.33
C GLU A 177 -20.03 -11.00 2.81
N PRO A 178 -18.90 -11.64 2.41
CA PRO A 178 -17.79 -10.94 1.77
C PRO A 178 -18.23 -10.21 0.51
N GLY A 179 -17.66 -9.04 0.26
CA GLY A 179 -17.85 -8.31 -0.99
C GLY A 179 -17.28 -9.06 -2.20
N GLU A 180 -17.56 -8.57 -3.40
CA GLU A 180 -17.05 -9.19 -4.61
C GLU A 180 -15.54 -9.01 -4.75
N VAL A 181 -14.86 -10.01 -5.34
CA VAL A 181 -13.46 -9.85 -5.77
C VAL A 181 -13.47 -9.00 -7.03
N MET A 182 -12.91 -7.80 -6.94
CA MET A 182 -12.78 -6.94 -8.10
C MET A 182 -11.75 -7.53 -9.06
N GLY A 183 -12.18 -7.82 -10.29
CA GLY A 183 -11.33 -8.30 -11.37
C GLY A 183 -10.67 -7.14 -12.13
N GLN A 184 -9.74 -7.48 -13.02
CA GLN A 184 -9.03 -6.49 -13.83
C GLN A 184 -9.99 -5.68 -14.71
N THR A 185 -10.11 -4.39 -14.43
CA THR A 185 -10.87 -3.46 -15.26
C THR A 185 -9.92 -2.77 -16.25
N GLY A 186 -10.07 -3.12 -17.55
CA GLY A 186 -9.62 -2.28 -18.67
C GLY A 186 -8.15 -1.88 -18.68
N THR A 187 -7.22 -2.81 -18.52
CA THR A 187 -5.79 -2.50 -18.66
C THR A 187 -5.45 -2.12 -20.11
N ARG A 188 -4.72 -1.02 -20.27
CA ARG A 188 -4.16 -0.59 -21.57
C ARG A 188 -3.16 -1.65 -22.06
N ASP A 189 -3.23 -2.02 -23.34
CA ASP A 189 -2.36 -3.07 -23.89
C ASP A 189 -0.98 -2.53 -24.29
N LEU A 190 0.06 -3.34 -24.07
CA LEU A 190 1.44 -3.00 -24.44
C LEU A 190 1.65 -2.97 -25.97
N SER A 191 0.84 -3.70 -26.73
CA SER A 191 0.86 -3.69 -28.20
C SER A 191 0.54 -2.32 -28.80
N GLU A 192 -0.24 -1.49 -28.10
CA GLU A 192 -0.53 -0.11 -28.52
C GLU A 192 0.71 0.81 -28.51
N VAL A 193 1.77 0.42 -27.81
CA VAL A 193 3.03 1.18 -27.77
C VAL A 193 3.87 0.81 -28.97
N LYS A 194 3.98 1.72 -29.93
CA LYS A 194 4.78 1.52 -31.14
C LYS A 194 6.27 1.70 -30.87
N GLY A 195 7.09 0.80 -31.38
CA GLY A 195 8.53 0.80 -31.10
C GLY A 195 8.86 0.57 -29.62
N GLN A 196 9.93 1.19 -29.13
CA GLN A 196 10.37 1.18 -27.73
C GLN A 196 10.69 -0.22 -27.16
N GLU A 197 11.17 -1.15 -27.99
CA GLU A 197 11.37 -2.57 -27.64
C GLU A 197 12.30 -2.72 -26.42
N ARG A 198 13.36 -1.89 -26.32
CA ARG A 198 14.26 -1.91 -25.16
C ARG A 198 13.56 -1.48 -23.88
N ALA A 199 12.67 -0.50 -23.94
CA ALA A 199 11.90 -0.05 -22.79
C ALA A 199 10.83 -1.08 -22.39
N LYS A 200 10.14 -1.69 -23.34
CA LYS A 200 9.20 -2.80 -23.11
C LYS A 200 9.90 -3.98 -22.43
N ARG A 201 11.09 -4.35 -22.91
CA ARG A 201 11.90 -5.41 -22.29
C ARG A 201 12.32 -5.04 -20.86
N ALA A 202 12.70 -3.79 -20.61
CA ALA A 202 13.01 -3.30 -19.28
C ALA A 202 11.79 -3.38 -18.33
N LEU A 203 10.57 -3.06 -18.83
CA LEU A 203 9.32 -3.23 -18.07
C LEU A 203 9.05 -4.70 -17.73
N GLU A 204 9.22 -5.61 -18.67
CA GLU A 204 9.09 -7.05 -18.46
C GLU A 204 10.03 -7.56 -17.37
N ILE A 205 11.32 -7.19 -17.44
CA ILE A 205 12.32 -7.56 -16.42
C ILE A 205 11.96 -6.94 -15.06
N ALA A 206 11.57 -5.66 -15.03
CA ALA A 206 11.16 -4.97 -13.82
C ALA A 206 9.94 -5.66 -13.18
N ALA A 207 8.93 -6.00 -13.95
CA ALA A 207 7.73 -6.72 -13.51
C ALA A 207 8.07 -8.13 -12.98
N ALA A 208 8.93 -8.87 -13.67
CA ALA A 208 9.30 -10.23 -13.30
C ALA A 208 10.09 -10.29 -11.99
N GLY A 209 11.00 -9.35 -11.72
CA GLY A 209 11.86 -9.34 -10.53
C GLY A 209 11.48 -8.33 -9.46
N ARG A 210 10.48 -7.49 -9.65
CA ARG A 210 10.15 -6.29 -8.84
C ARG A 210 11.33 -5.29 -8.80
N HIS A 211 12.03 -5.13 -9.93
CA HIS A 211 13.17 -4.22 -10.02
C HIS A 211 12.74 -2.77 -10.19
N HIS A 212 13.46 -1.85 -9.54
CA HIS A 212 13.23 -0.42 -9.70
C HIS A 212 13.75 0.07 -11.06
N LEU A 213 12.91 0.81 -11.77
CA LEU A 213 13.16 1.26 -13.15
C LEU A 213 13.19 2.77 -13.25
N LEU A 214 14.22 3.31 -13.91
CA LEU A 214 14.28 4.71 -14.33
C LEU A 214 14.24 4.80 -15.86
N MET A 215 13.23 5.50 -16.37
CA MET A 215 13.09 5.83 -17.79
C MET A 215 13.50 7.27 -18.05
N VAL A 216 14.40 7.51 -19.00
CA VAL A 216 14.82 8.87 -19.38
C VAL A 216 14.60 9.09 -20.87
N GLY A 217 13.94 10.18 -21.22
CA GLY A 217 13.65 10.50 -22.60
C GLY A 217 13.04 11.88 -22.77
N SER A 218 13.04 12.40 -24.00
CA SER A 218 12.44 13.69 -24.32
C SER A 218 10.94 13.74 -23.97
N PRO A 219 10.35 14.93 -23.77
CA PRO A 219 8.91 15.08 -23.66
C PRO A 219 8.19 14.43 -24.85
N GLY A 220 7.09 13.71 -24.57
CA GLY A 220 6.33 13.01 -25.60
C GLY A 220 6.95 11.69 -26.11
N SER A 221 8.04 11.19 -25.54
CA SER A 221 8.64 9.90 -25.93
C SER A 221 7.86 8.65 -25.49
N GLY A 222 6.76 8.81 -24.73
CA GLY A 222 5.90 7.68 -24.32
C GLY A 222 6.20 7.08 -22.96
N LYS A 223 7.02 7.71 -22.10
CA LYS A 223 7.41 7.19 -20.77
C LYS A 223 6.20 6.90 -19.88
N SER A 224 5.29 7.86 -19.69
CA SER A 224 4.09 7.70 -18.88
C SER A 224 3.11 6.69 -19.51
N MET A 225 3.08 6.63 -20.87
CA MET A 225 2.31 5.64 -21.60
C MET A 225 2.83 4.21 -21.36
N LEU A 226 4.14 4.01 -21.31
CA LEU A 226 4.77 2.73 -20.94
C LEU A 226 4.47 2.36 -19.48
N ALA A 227 4.62 3.29 -18.56
CA ALA A 227 4.36 3.05 -17.13
C ALA A 227 2.90 2.64 -16.86
N ALA A 228 1.94 3.28 -17.51
CA ALA A 228 0.51 2.98 -17.38
C ALA A 228 0.10 1.57 -17.87
N ARG A 229 1.00 0.84 -18.54
CA ARG A 229 0.77 -0.54 -18.99
C ARG A 229 1.38 -1.60 -18.08
N ILE A 230 2.13 -1.18 -17.06
CA ILE A 230 2.73 -2.10 -16.08
C ILE A 230 1.67 -2.95 -15.35
N PRO A 231 0.54 -2.40 -14.90
CA PRO A 231 -0.49 -3.23 -14.25
C PRO A 231 -0.93 -4.43 -15.10
N GLY A 232 -1.04 -4.27 -16.42
CA GLY A 232 -1.44 -5.32 -17.36
C GLY A 232 -0.43 -6.46 -17.55
N ILE A 233 0.81 -6.29 -17.09
CA ILE A 233 1.86 -7.33 -17.17
C ILE A 233 2.27 -7.89 -15.80
N LEU A 234 1.77 -7.32 -14.71
CA LEU A 234 2.02 -7.83 -13.36
C LEU A 234 1.10 -9.01 -13.04
N PRO A 235 1.59 -10.02 -12.30
CA PRO A 235 0.72 -11.07 -11.78
C PRO A 235 -0.21 -10.50 -10.69
N GLU A 236 -1.37 -11.12 -10.54
CA GLU A 236 -2.29 -10.82 -9.46
C GLU A 236 -1.61 -10.94 -8.08
N LEU A 237 -2.16 -10.26 -7.09
CA LEU A 237 -1.76 -10.42 -5.70
C LEU A 237 -2.11 -11.83 -5.23
N SER A 238 -1.20 -12.47 -4.49
CA SER A 238 -1.55 -13.67 -3.73
C SER A 238 -2.59 -13.34 -2.66
N PRO A 239 -3.32 -14.31 -2.12
CA PRO A 239 -4.32 -14.04 -1.09
C PRO A 239 -3.77 -13.29 0.13
N SER A 240 -2.54 -13.61 0.55
CA SER A 240 -1.88 -12.91 1.65
C SER A 240 -1.48 -11.47 1.29
N GLU A 241 -0.93 -11.24 0.09
CA GLU A 241 -0.61 -9.89 -0.40
C GLU A 241 -1.90 -9.05 -0.57
N ALA A 242 -2.98 -9.66 -1.08
CA ALA A 242 -4.26 -8.97 -1.27
C ALA A 242 -4.85 -8.52 0.08
N LEU A 243 -4.79 -9.38 1.11
CA LEU A 243 -5.25 -9.05 2.44
C LEU A 243 -4.40 -7.91 3.05
N GLU A 244 -3.08 -8.03 3.03
CA GLU A 244 -2.16 -7.01 3.58
C GLU A 244 -2.34 -5.65 2.89
N THR A 245 -2.49 -5.64 1.57
CA THR A 245 -2.73 -4.43 0.79
C THR A 245 -4.11 -3.84 1.11
N SER A 246 -5.14 -4.69 1.22
CA SER A 246 -6.50 -4.25 1.55
C SER A 246 -6.60 -3.68 2.96
N MET A 247 -5.80 -4.15 3.92
CA MET A 247 -5.75 -3.54 5.27
C MET A 247 -5.28 -2.09 5.22
N ILE A 248 -4.25 -1.79 4.41
CA ILE A 248 -3.77 -0.40 4.24
C ILE A 248 -4.83 0.47 3.55
N HIS A 249 -5.50 -0.08 2.52
CA HIS A 249 -6.55 0.61 1.78
C HIS A 249 -7.80 0.83 2.64
N SER A 250 -8.18 -0.13 3.49
CA SER A 250 -9.25 -0.02 4.48
C SER A 250 -9.05 1.19 5.42
N LEU A 251 -7.85 1.30 6.01
CA LEU A 251 -7.48 2.42 6.88
C LEU A 251 -7.54 3.79 6.18
N SER A 252 -7.43 3.80 4.86
CA SER A 252 -7.48 5.01 4.02
C SER A 252 -8.87 5.28 3.45
N GLY A 253 -9.83 4.36 3.62
CA GLY A 253 -11.17 4.45 3.03
C GLY A 253 -11.17 4.29 1.51
N LEU A 254 -10.27 3.45 0.98
CA LEU A 254 -10.08 3.22 -0.46
C LEU A 254 -10.56 1.83 -0.92
N LEU A 255 -11.31 1.11 -0.09
CA LEU A 255 -11.95 -0.14 -0.50
C LEU A 255 -13.33 0.16 -1.05
N ASP A 256 -13.48 0.05 -2.37
CA ASP A 256 -14.76 0.24 -3.04
C ASP A 256 -15.69 -0.96 -2.74
N GLU A 257 -16.94 -0.67 -2.33
CA GLU A 257 -18.01 -1.65 -2.07
C GLU A 257 -17.59 -2.84 -1.17
N GLY A 258 -16.55 -2.67 -0.36
CA GLY A 258 -16.06 -3.71 0.56
C GLY A 258 -15.39 -4.90 -0.13
N GLY A 259 -15.00 -4.78 -1.41
CA GLY A 259 -14.31 -5.82 -2.17
C GLY A 259 -12.81 -5.87 -1.88
N ILE A 260 -12.23 -7.08 -1.90
CA ILE A 260 -10.77 -7.25 -1.95
C ILE A 260 -10.32 -7.17 -3.41
N ASN A 261 -9.38 -6.27 -3.68
CA ASN A 261 -8.78 -6.15 -4.99
C ASN A 261 -7.57 -7.10 -5.11
N ARG A 262 -7.56 -7.93 -6.16
CA ARG A 262 -6.40 -8.75 -6.53
C ARG A 262 -5.42 -8.05 -7.46
N GLU A 263 -5.77 -6.88 -7.99
CA GLU A 263 -4.87 -6.09 -8.78
C GLU A 263 -3.80 -5.45 -7.90
N ARG A 264 -2.58 -5.39 -8.44
CA ARG A 264 -1.50 -4.67 -7.78
C ARG A 264 -1.75 -3.17 -7.87
N PRO A 265 -1.69 -2.44 -6.74
CA PRO A 265 -1.90 -0.99 -6.74
C PRO A 265 -0.94 -0.29 -7.70
N PHE A 266 -1.47 0.65 -8.47
CA PHE A 266 -0.67 1.60 -9.27
C PHE A 266 -0.94 3.00 -8.75
N ARG A 267 0.08 3.59 -8.10
CA ARG A 267 -0.02 4.93 -7.52
C ARG A 267 0.84 5.90 -8.28
N GLU A 268 0.26 7.02 -8.69
CA GLU A 268 0.90 8.06 -9.50
C GLU A 268 0.73 9.42 -8.81
N PRO A 269 1.51 9.72 -7.76
CA PRO A 269 1.44 11.02 -7.11
C PRO A 269 2.00 12.12 -8.01
N HIS A 270 1.33 13.27 -8.03
CA HIS A 270 1.81 14.43 -8.74
C HIS A 270 3.08 14.99 -8.05
N HIS A 271 4.03 15.54 -8.81
CA HIS A 271 5.30 16.04 -8.28
C HIS A 271 5.14 17.20 -7.27
N THR A 272 3.98 17.88 -7.23
CA THR A 272 3.66 18.91 -6.22
C THR A 272 3.08 18.33 -4.92
N ALA A 273 2.92 17.01 -4.82
CA ALA A 273 2.38 16.38 -3.62
C ALA A 273 3.26 16.70 -2.39
N SER A 274 2.59 16.94 -1.26
CA SER A 274 3.29 17.23 -0.01
C SER A 274 4.02 16.01 0.54
N MET A 275 5.02 16.21 1.40
CA MET A 275 5.70 15.14 2.12
C MET A 275 4.71 14.22 2.85
N ALA A 276 3.71 14.80 3.50
CA ALA A 276 2.68 14.03 4.22
C ALA A 276 1.78 13.20 3.28
N ALA A 277 1.55 13.65 2.06
CA ALA A 277 0.82 12.86 1.06
C ALA A 277 1.66 11.67 0.57
N ILE A 278 2.95 11.85 0.36
CA ILE A 278 3.86 10.79 -0.15
C ILE A 278 4.19 9.76 0.94
N VAL A 279 4.66 10.21 2.10
CA VAL A 279 5.18 9.35 3.18
C VAL A 279 4.08 8.89 4.13
N GLY A 280 3.07 9.72 4.27
CA GLY A 280 2.05 9.58 5.31
C GLY A 280 2.27 10.60 6.43
N GLY A 281 1.26 10.79 7.25
CA GLY A 281 1.34 11.76 8.34
C GLY A 281 0.00 12.34 8.78
N GLY A 282 0.06 13.54 9.28
CA GLY A 282 -1.11 14.20 9.85
C GLY A 282 -1.41 13.75 11.29
N ARG A 283 -2.51 14.24 11.85
CA ARG A 283 -2.92 13.90 13.22
C ARG A 283 -3.12 12.40 13.41
N SER A 284 -3.72 11.73 12.45
CA SER A 284 -4.02 10.28 12.51
C SER A 284 -2.93 9.38 11.92
N ALA A 285 -1.70 9.89 11.68
CA ALA A 285 -0.60 9.16 11.04
C ALA A 285 -1.06 8.28 9.87
N LYS A 286 -1.95 8.80 9.01
CA LYS A 286 -2.50 8.05 7.87
C LYS A 286 -1.38 7.58 6.93
N PRO A 287 -1.54 6.42 6.27
CA PRO A 287 -0.60 5.97 5.25
C PRO A 287 -0.55 6.95 4.09
N GLY A 288 0.63 7.13 3.51
CA GLY A 288 0.84 7.94 2.30
C GLY A 288 0.92 7.07 1.04
N GLU A 289 1.17 7.72 -0.12
CA GLU A 289 1.25 7.05 -1.43
C GLU A 289 2.26 5.90 -1.45
N ILE A 290 3.38 6.01 -0.70
CA ILE A 290 4.37 4.94 -0.55
C ILE A 290 3.74 3.66 0.03
N SER A 291 2.93 3.81 1.09
CA SER A 291 2.24 2.69 1.72
C SER A 291 1.07 2.19 0.88
N LEU A 292 0.33 3.10 0.22
CA LEU A 292 -0.77 2.76 -0.68
C LEU A 292 -0.30 2.01 -1.93
N ALA A 293 0.97 2.15 -2.31
CA ALA A 293 1.61 1.39 -3.39
C ALA A 293 2.13 0.02 -2.95
N HIS A 294 1.89 -0.40 -1.70
CA HIS A 294 2.36 -1.67 -1.17
C HIS A 294 1.96 -2.85 -2.06
N ASN A 295 2.90 -3.78 -2.31
CA ASN A 295 2.79 -4.90 -3.24
C ASN A 295 2.48 -4.53 -4.70
N GLY A 296 2.58 -3.24 -5.05
CA GLY A 296 2.26 -2.69 -6.36
C GLY A 296 3.37 -1.81 -6.93
N VAL A 297 2.96 -0.75 -7.60
CA VAL A 297 3.83 0.19 -8.32
C VAL A 297 3.64 1.60 -7.79
N LEU A 298 4.75 2.25 -7.48
CA LEU A 298 4.81 3.70 -7.28
C LEU A 298 5.44 4.30 -8.54
N PHE A 299 4.61 4.95 -9.37
CA PHE A 299 5.07 5.65 -10.55
C PHE A 299 5.26 7.13 -10.23
N MET A 300 6.47 7.63 -10.45
CA MET A 300 6.82 9.04 -10.23
C MET A 300 7.24 9.67 -11.56
N ASP A 301 6.31 10.37 -12.19
CA ASP A 301 6.60 11.13 -13.42
C ASP A 301 7.33 12.43 -13.08
N GLU A 302 8.12 12.93 -14.01
CA GLU A 302 8.95 14.13 -13.80
C GLU A 302 9.79 14.03 -12.51
N PHE A 303 10.38 12.87 -12.27
CA PHE A 303 11.04 12.51 -11.00
C PHE A 303 11.98 13.58 -10.44
N PRO A 304 12.84 14.28 -11.23
CA PRO A 304 13.67 15.36 -10.70
C PRO A 304 12.90 16.63 -10.28
N GLU A 305 11.60 16.75 -10.61
CA GLU A 305 10.79 17.92 -10.20
C GLU A 305 10.24 17.78 -8.78
N PHE A 306 10.21 16.57 -8.23
CA PHE A 306 9.84 16.38 -6.83
C PHE A 306 10.79 17.13 -5.89
N PRO A 307 10.30 17.68 -4.76
CA PRO A 307 11.15 18.27 -3.75
C PRO A 307 12.26 17.31 -3.31
N ARG A 308 13.49 17.81 -3.19
CA ARG A 308 14.64 16.98 -2.81
C ARG A 308 14.41 16.22 -1.49
N THR A 309 13.72 16.85 -0.55
CA THR A 309 13.34 16.22 0.71
C THR A 309 12.45 14.99 0.51
N VAL A 310 11.51 15.03 -0.43
CA VAL A 310 10.66 13.88 -0.80
C VAL A 310 11.50 12.77 -1.40
N LEU A 311 12.39 13.11 -2.35
CA LEU A 311 13.26 12.11 -3.00
C LEU A 311 14.18 11.39 -1.99
N GLU A 312 14.76 12.12 -1.05
CA GLU A 312 15.65 11.54 -0.03
C GLU A 312 14.90 10.62 0.95
N THR A 313 13.62 10.89 1.24
CA THR A 313 12.83 10.01 2.11
C THR A 313 12.48 8.68 1.48
N LEU A 314 12.52 8.54 0.15
CA LEU A 314 12.32 7.25 -0.54
C LEU A 314 13.43 6.24 -0.26
N ARG A 315 14.62 6.69 0.15
CA ARG A 315 15.81 5.85 0.29
C ARG A 315 15.62 4.71 1.29
N GLN A 316 15.03 5.00 2.45
CA GLN A 316 14.80 4.00 3.48
C GLN A 316 13.67 3.02 3.07
N PRO A 317 12.47 3.46 2.66
CA PRO A 317 11.39 2.58 2.21
C PRO A 317 11.82 1.58 1.11
N ILE A 318 12.61 2.03 0.16
CA ILE A 318 13.12 1.17 -0.92
C ILE A 318 14.04 0.05 -0.39
N GLU A 319 14.79 0.29 0.69
CA GLU A 319 15.69 -0.71 1.27
C GLU A 319 15.00 -1.61 2.29
N THR A 320 14.18 -1.02 3.17
CA THR A 320 13.59 -1.77 4.30
C THR A 320 12.24 -2.38 3.98
N GLY A 321 11.54 -1.90 2.94
CA GLY A 321 10.15 -2.28 2.66
C GLY A 321 9.15 -1.75 3.69
N GLU A 322 9.57 -0.81 4.54
CA GLU A 322 8.76 -0.19 5.58
C GLU A 322 8.95 1.32 5.62
N VAL A 323 7.91 2.03 5.96
CA VAL A 323 7.95 3.47 6.22
C VAL A 323 7.51 3.76 7.65
N VAL A 324 8.26 4.61 8.34
CA VAL A 324 7.94 5.05 9.70
C VAL A 324 7.32 6.45 9.64
N VAL A 325 6.08 6.55 10.05
CA VAL A 325 5.38 7.83 10.22
C VAL A 325 5.52 8.26 11.67
N ALA A 326 6.37 9.26 11.91
CA ALA A 326 6.62 9.78 13.26
C ALA A 326 5.51 10.76 13.67
N ARG A 327 5.02 10.62 14.91
CA ARG A 327 4.13 11.54 15.62
C ARG A 327 4.82 12.04 16.88
N ALA A 328 4.24 13.07 17.50
CA ALA A 328 4.71 13.55 18.79
C ALA A 328 4.73 12.46 19.87
N ASN A 329 3.79 11.51 19.81
CA ASN A 329 3.60 10.48 20.84
C ASN A 329 3.64 9.03 20.33
N ALA A 330 3.89 8.79 19.03
CA ALA A 330 3.93 7.44 18.48
C ALA A 330 4.73 7.37 17.17
N HIS A 331 5.39 6.24 16.95
CA HIS A 331 6.03 5.88 15.70
C HIS A 331 5.24 4.75 15.06
N VAL A 332 4.48 5.08 14.02
CA VAL A 332 3.64 4.12 13.30
C VAL A 332 4.41 3.59 12.11
N ARG A 333 4.42 2.27 11.92
CA ARG A 333 5.05 1.60 10.79
C ARG A 333 4.01 1.12 9.80
N TYR A 334 4.27 1.35 8.52
CA TYR A 334 3.48 0.81 7.42
C TYR A 334 4.38 0.01 6.49
N PRO A 335 3.95 -1.17 6.02
CA PRO A 335 4.65 -1.88 4.97
C PRO A 335 4.56 -1.11 3.66
N CYS A 336 5.63 -1.16 2.85
CA CYS A 336 5.71 -0.43 1.60
C CYS A 336 6.63 -1.12 0.58
N ARG A 337 6.42 -2.40 0.34
CA ARG A 337 7.15 -3.19 -0.68
C ARG A 337 6.60 -2.88 -2.05
N PHE A 338 7.04 -1.80 -2.66
CA PHE A 338 6.60 -1.36 -3.98
C PHE A 338 7.72 -1.47 -5.01
N MET A 339 7.35 -1.53 -6.29
CA MET A 339 8.24 -1.32 -7.41
C MET A 339 8.26 0.18 -7.75
N LEU A 340 9.42 0.83 -7.59
CA LEU A 340 9.57 2.23 -8.01
C LEU A 340 9.80 2.28 -9.51
N VAL A 341 8.92 2.97 -10.22
CA VAL A 341 9.07 3.33 -11.62
C VAL A 341 9.15 4.84 -11.71
N ALA A 342 10.25 5.36 -12.19
CA ALA A 342 10.46 6.79 -12.33
C ALA A 342 10.63 7.19 -13.79
N ALA A 343 10.07 8.32 -14.18
CA ALA A 343 10.29 8.92 -15.47
C ALA A 343 10.95 10.28 -15.32
N ALA A 344 11.92 10.58 -16.16
CA ALA A 344 12.62 11.84 -16.18
C ALA A 344 12.85 12.34 -17.62
N ASN A 345 12.92 13.64 -17.76
CA ASN A 345 13.47 14.24 -18.99
C ASN A 345 15.01 14.27 -18.88
N PRO A 346 15.77 14.31 -19.97
CA PRO A 346 17.23 14.34 -19.93
C PRO A 346 17.79 15.67 -19.39
N CYS A 347 16.97 16.73 -19.41
CA CYS A 347 17.27 18.05 -18.84
C CYS A 347 15.96 18.80 -18.62
N LYS A 348 15.99 19.95 -17.98
CA LYS A 348 14.81 20.76 -17.72
C LYS A 348 14.07 21.21 -18.99
N CYS A 349 14.79 21.50 -20.09
CA CYS A 349 14.17 21.81 -21.38
C CYS A 349 13.66 20.56 -22.12
N GLY A 350 14.13 19.36 -21.75
CA GLY A 350 13.72 18.10 -22.34
C GLY A 350 14.46 17.67 -23.61
N TYR A 351 15.27 18.53 -24.22
CA TYR A 351 15.85 18.34 -25.57
C TYR A 351 17.38 18.27 -25.58
N LEU A 352 18.00 17.68 -24.54
CA LEU A 352 19.46 17.61 -24.42
C LEU A 352 20.15 17.01 -25.65
N ALA A 353 19.54 15.99 -26.25
CA ALA A 353 20.07 15.26 -27.42
C ALA A 353 19.61 15.82 -28.76
N ASP A 354 18.79 16.86 -28.80
CA ASP A 354 18.29 17.49 -30.02
C ASP A 354 18.97 18.86 -30.25
N PRO A 355 19.99 18.97 -31.13
CA PRO A 355 20.72 20.22 -31.32
C PRO A 355 19.84 21.39 -31.76
N ALA A 356 18.72 21.13 -32.46
CA ALA A 356 17.82 22.16 -32.93
C ALA A 356 16.91 22.78 -31.86
N ARG A 357 16.63 22.01 -30.76
CA ARG A 357 15.74 22.41 -29.68
C ARG A 357 16.46 22.56 -28.33
N ALA A 358 17.71 22.18 -28.27
CA ALA A 358 18.51 22.24 -27.05
C ALA A 358 18.68 23.68 -26.56
N CYS A 359 18.63 23.88 -25.24
CA CYS A 359 18.91 25.19 -24.65
C CYS A 359 20.40 25.52 -24.73
N ALA A 360 20.75 26.82 -24.62
CA ALA A 360 22.13 27.30 -24.68
C ALA A 360 23.06 26.76 -23.57
N ARG A 361 22.53 26.06 -22.55
CA ARG A 361 23.28 25.53 -21.41
C ARG A 361 23.68 24.05 -21.55
N VAL A 362 23.56 23.46 -22.72
CA VAL A 362 24.01 22.08 -22.97
C VAL A 362 25.53 21.98 -22.85
N PRO A 363 26.09 20.92 -22.19
CA PRO A 363 25.44 19.79 -21.50
C PRO A 363 25.08 20.05 -20.01
N ILE A 364 25.49 21.17 -19.46
CA ILE A 364 25.39 21.53 -18.02
C ILE A 364 23.93 21.46 -17.54
N CYS A 365 22.97 21.83 -18.38
CA CYS A 365 21.56 21.78 -18.00
C CYS A 365 21.06 20.36 -17.68
N GLY A 366 21.63 19.34 -18.34
CA GLY A 366 21.33 17.94 -18.04
C GLY A 366 21.94 17.49 -16.71
N GLU A 367 23.18 17.90 -16.47
CA GLU A 367 23.90 17.61 -15.21
C GLU A 367 23.19 18.23 -14.01
N ASP A 368 22.83 19.52 -14.10
CA ASP A 368 22.08 20.24 -13.07
C ASP A 368 20.73 19.61 -12.78
N TYR A 369 20.03 19.15 -13.81
CA TYR A 369 18.69 18.59 -13.70
C TYR A 369 18.71 17.18 -13.08
N MET A 370 19.52 16.28 -13.63
CA MET A 370 19.67 14.92 -13.12
C MET A 370 20.40 14.90 -11.77
N GLY A 371 21.23 15.88 -11.48
CA GLY A 371 21.91 16.07 -10.20
C GLY A 371 20.98 16.38 -9.01
N ARG A 372 19.70 16.67 -9.26
CA ARG A 372 18.67 16.75 -8.22
C ARG A 372 18.40 15.40 -7.57
N ILE A 373 18.60 14.30 -8.31
CA ILE A 373 18.57 12.93 -7.80
C ILE A 373 19.93 12.64 -7.19
N SER A 374 19.97 12.38 -5.88
CA SER A 374 21.24 12.07 -5.24
C SER A 374 21.85 10.77 -5.76
N GLY A 375 23.17 10.69 -5.76
CA GLY A 375 23.91 9.46 -6.17
C GLY A 375 23.40 8.21 -5.44
N PRO A 376 23.24 8.24 -4.10
CA PRO A 376 22.68 7.11 -3.36
C PRO A 376 21.28 6.71 -3.77
N LEU A 377 20.41 7.63 -4.18
CA LEU A 377 19.08 7.30 -4.68
C LEU A 377 19.14 6.76 -6.12
N MET A 378 19.97 7.37 -6.97
CA MET A 378 20.23 6.89 -8.33
C MET A 378 20.76 5.45 -8.32
N ASP A 379 21.62 5.12 -7.35
CA ASP A 379 22.19 3.76 -7.22
C ASP A 379 21.14 2.70 -6.86
N ARG A 380 19.96 3.10 -6.35
CA ARG A 380 18.85 2.20 -6.03
C ARG A 380 18.02 1.75 -7.23
N PHE A 381 18.11 2.42 -8.36
CA PHE A 381 17.50 1.92 -9.58
C PHE A 381 18.31 0.74 -10.13
N ASP A 382 17.65 -0.39 -10.34
CA ASP A 382 18.25 -1.61 -10.89
C ASP A 382 18.42 -1.51 -12.40
N LEU A 383 17.39 -0.94 -13.04
CA LEU A 383 17.28 -0.77 -14.49
C LEU A 383 17.22 0.72 -14.84
N ARG A 384 18.01 1.12 -15.82
CA ARG A 384 17.96 2.44 -16.41
C ARG A 384 17.80 2.28 -17.91
N VAL A 385 16.85 2.99 -18.51
CA VAL A 385 16.57 2.86 -19.93
C VAL A 385 16.32 4.22 -20.55
N GLU A 386 16.92 4.44 -21.71
CA GLU A 386 16.60 5.59 -22.55
C GLU A 386 15.37 5.26 -23.41
N VAL A 387 14.43 6.21 -23.44
CA VAL A 387 13.20 6.16 -24.23
C VAL A 387 13.30 7.22 -25.33
N PRO A 388 13.83 6.86 -26.49
CA PRO A 388 13.98 7.82 -27.59
C PRO A 388 12.62 8.26 -28.14
N PRO A 389 12.51 9.42 -28.81
CA PRO A 389 11.30 9.78 -29.50
C PRO A 389 10.98 8.76 -30.59
N VAL A 390 9.70 8.42 -30.75
CA VAL A 390 9.25 7.53 -31.83
C VAL A 390 9.30 8.29 -33.16
N ALA A 391 9.87 7.67 -34.17
CA ALA A 391 9.88 8.26 -35.50
C ALA A 391 8.45 8.33 -36.05
N PHE A 392 8.12 9.41 -36.78
CA PHE A 392 6.78 9.56 -37.37
C PHE A 392 6.42 8.40 -38.31
N THR A 393 7.42 7.85 -39.00
CA THR A 393 7.26 6.67 -39.87
C THR A 393 6.81 5.42 -39.09
N ASP A 394 7.22 5.30 -37.82
CA ASP A 394 6.86 4.16 -36.98
C ASP A 394 5.43 4.30 -36.40
N LEU A 395 4.89 5.53 -36.34
CA LEU A 395 3.53 5.78 -35.89
C LEU A 395 2.47 5.26 -36.88
N ASP A 396 2.80 5.19 -38.16
CA ASP A 396 1.91 4.68 -39.22
C ASP A 396 1.97 3.15 -39.37
N LEU A 397 2.92 2.47 -38.67
CA LEU A 397 3.02 1.03 -38.70
C LEU A 397 1.80 0.38 -38.02
N PRO A 398 1.34 -0.78 -38.52
CA PRO A 398 0.29 -1.54 -37.82
C PRO A 398 0.76 -1.92 -36.40
N GLU A 399 -0.19 -2.20 -35.53
CA GLU A 399 0.08 -2.70 -34.18
C GLU A 399 0.69 -4.11 -34.27
N THR A 400 2.02 -4.18 -34.43
CA THR A 400 2.79 -5.43 -34.50
C THR A 400 3.45 -5.77 -33.16
N GLY A 401 3.19 -4.95 -32.14
CA GLY A 401 3.75 -5.14 -30.81
C GLY A 401 3.21 -6.38 -30.11
N GLU A 402 4.01 -6.96 -29.23
CA GLU A 402 3.59 -8.06 -28.39
C GLU A 402 2.51 -7.60 -27.39
N SER A 403 1.46 -8.44 -27.19
CA SER A 403 0.36 -8.11 -26.28
C SER A 403 0.79 -8.16 -24.81
N SER A 404 0.15 -7.35 -23.96
CA SER A 404 0.33 -7.43 -22.51
C SER A 404 0.09 -8.83 -21.97
N ALA A 405 -0.85 -9.59 -22.53
CA ALA A 405 -1.15 -10.96 -22.12
C ALA A 405 0.03 -11.93 -22.34
N SER A 406 0.74 -11.82 -23.48
CA SER A 406 1.93 -12.63 -23.76
C SER A 406 3.07 -12.33 -22.80
N VAL A 407 3.32 -11.05 -22.55
CA VAL A 407 4.35 -10.58 -21.59
C VAL A 407 3.98 -11.02 -20.18
N ALA A 408 2.73 -10.84 -19.76
CA ALA A 408 2.22 -11.27 -18.46
C ALA A 408 2.39 -12.77 -18.21
N ALA A 409 2.22 -13.59 -19.25
CA ALA A 409 2.43 -15.04 -19.13
C ALA A 409 3.88 -15.38 -18.79
N ARG A 410 4.87 -14.75 -19.45
CA ARG A 410 6.29 -14.95 -19.13
C ARG A 410 6.66 -14.40 -17.75
N VAL A 411 6.14 -13.23 -17.40
CA VAL A 411 6.33 -12.63 -16.07
C VAL A 411 5.77 -13.55 -14.99
N ARG A 412 4.58 -14.12 -15.19
CA ARG A 412 3.97 -15.09 -14.26
C ARG A 412 4.86 -16.32 -14.11
N GLN A 413 5.31 -16.92 -15.21
CA GLN A 413 6.21 -18.07 -15.16
C GLN A 413 7.49 -17.80 -14.37
N ALA A 414 8.12 -16.64 -14.61
CA ALA A 414 9.31 -16.23 -13.86
C ALA A 414 9.01 -16.02 -12.36
N ARG A 415 7.85 -15.46 -12.01
CA ARG A 415 7.41 -15.27 -10.62
C ARG A 415 7.09 -16.59 -9.92
N ASP A 416 6.49 -17.55 -10.63
CA ASP A 416 6.21 -18.89 -10.10
C ASP A 416 7.52 -19.65 -9.78
N ALA A 417 8.51 -19.53 -10.67
CA ALA A 417 9.85 -20.09 -10.42
C ALA A 417 10.51 -19.46 -9.15
N GLN A 418 10.38 -18.14 -8.97
CA GLN A 418 10.86 -17.43 -7.78
C GLN A 418 10.08 -17.86 -6.52
N SER A 419 8.76 -17.92 -6.59
CA SER A 419 7.92 -18.37 -5.47
C SER A 419 8.29 -19.78 -5.01
N THR A 420 8.53 -20.69 -5.95
CA THR A 420 9.00 -22.06 -5.64
C THR A 420 10.37 -22.04 -4.98
N ARG A 421 11.30 -21.25 -5.53
CA ARG A 421 12.68 -21.10 -5.03
C ARG A 421 12.73 -20.55 -3.61
N PHE A 422 11.88 -19.57 -3.30
CA PHE A 422 11.88 -18.86 -2.02
C PHE A 422 10.83 -19.35 -1.03
N SER A 423 10.16 -20.47 -1.29
CA SER A 423 9.06 -20.99 -0.44
C SER A 423 9.45 -21.21 1.03
N GLY A 424 10.74 -21.39 1.33
CA GLY A 424 11.27 -21.52 2.70
C GLY A 424 11.71 -20.20 3.35
N HIS A 425 11.64 -19.08 2.63
CA HIS A 425 12.16 -17.78 3.10
C HIS A 425 11.00 -16.81 3.43
N LYS A 426 10.96 -16.33 4.67
CA LYS A 426 9.89 -15.42 5.13
C LYS A 426 10.01 -13.99 4.57
N THR A 427 11.23 -13.54 4.28
CA THR A 427 11.53 -12.15 3.90
C THR A 427 11.85 -11.96 2.43
N VAL A 428 12.17 -13.04 1.70
CA VAL A 428 12.53 -13.01 0.28
C VAL A 428 11.41 -13.64 -0.54
N GLN A 429 10.81 -12.85 -1.42
CA GLN A 429 9.71 -13.29 -2.28
C GLN A 429 10.09 -13.27 -3.76
N VAL A 430 10.97 -12.35 -4.14
CA VAL A 430 11.39 -12.13 -5.53
C VAL A 430 12.90 -11.89 -5.62
N ASN A 431 13.45 -11.95 -6.82
CA ASN A 431 14.88 -11.78 -7.02
C ASN A 431 15.44 -10.44 -6.51
N ALA A 432 14.66 -9.37 -6.53
CA ALA A 432 15.08 -8.08 -5.99
C ALA A 432 15.37 -8.12 -4.46
N ASP A 433 14.79 -9.07 -3.74
CA ASP A 433 14.95 -9.20 -2.28
C ASP A 433 16.19 -9.99 -1.87
N MET A 434 16.87 -10.66 -2.83
CA MET A 434 18.05 -11.50 -2.50
C MET A 434 19.20 -10.67 -1.97
N GLU A 435 19.81 -11.10 -0.86
CA GLU A 435 20.98 -10.46 -0.27
C GLU A 435 21.99 -11.51 0.27
N GLY A 436 23.22 -11.07 0.44
CA GLY A 436 24.29 -11.88 1.05
C GLY A 436 24.46 -13.24 0.40
N HIS A 437 24.59 -14.29 1.22
CA HIS A 437 24.85 -15.66 0.75
C HIS A 437 23.81 -16.19 -0.24
N LEU A 438 22.53 -15.84 -0.04
CA LEU A 438 21.46 -16.27 -0.92
C LEU A 438 21.62 -15.72 -2.35
N LEU A 439 22.07 -14.48 -2.47
CA LEU A 439 22.39 -13.87 -3.77
C LEU A 439 23.58 -14.58 -4.43
N ASP A 440 24.64 -14.84 -3.66
CA ASP A 440 25.85 -15.47 -4.16
C ASP A 440 25.61 -16.92 -4.63
N GLU A 441 24.68 -17.63 -4.00
CA GLU A 441 24.32 -18.99 -4.37
C GLU A 441 23.39 -19.04 -5.60
N ILE A 442 22.31 -18.24 -5.59
CA ILE A 442 21.24 -18.35 -6.59
C ILE A 442 21.55 -17.58 -7.87
N ALA A 443 22.25 -16.44 -7.76
CA ALA A 443 22.55 -15.57 -8.89
C ALA A 443 24.02 -15.68 -9.36
N ALA A 444 24.76 -16.70 -8.92
CA ALA A 444 26.11 -16.95 -9.37
C ALA A 444 26.16 -17.13 -10.91
N PRO A 445 26.88 -16.29 -11.64
CA PRO A 445 27.05 -16.48 -13.08
C PRO A 445 28.07 -17.56 -13.40
N ASP A 446 27.94 -18.11 -14.60
CA ASP A 446 28.99 -18.99 -15.15
C ASP A 446 30.36 -18.28 -15.22
N GLY A 447 31.43 -19.04 -15.55
CA GLY A 447 32.81 -18.51 -15.59
C GLY A 447 32.97 -17.32 -16.54
N GLU A 448 32.32 -17.37 -17.71
CA GLU A 448 32.35 -16.27 -18.70
C GLU A 448 31.57 -15.06 -18.26
N GLY A 449 30.37 -15.25 -17.65
CA GLY A 449 29.56 -14.18 -17.09
C GLY A 449 30.25 -13.48 -15.93
N ARG A 450 30.94 -14.25 -15.05
CA ARG A 450 31.74 -13.70 -13.95
C ARG A 450 32.88 -12.84 -14.47
N ALA A 451 33.62 -13.35 -15.45
CA ALA A 451 34.74 -12.62 -16.06
C ALA A 451 34.25 -11.31 -16.72
N LEU A 452 33.10 -11.35 -17.42
CA LEU A 452 32.45 -10.15 -18.00
C LEU A 452 32.11 -9.14 -16.92
N LEU A 453 31.43 -9.58 -15.85
CA LEU A 453 30.95 -8.71 -14.79
C LEU A 453 32.13 -8.07 -14.03
N THR A 454 33.19 -8.82 -13.74
CA THR A 454 34.38 -8.29 -13.11
C THR A 454 35.04 -7.21 -13.97
N LYS A 455 35.24 -7.50 -15.28
CA LYS A 455 35.81 -6.53 -16.21
C LYS A 455 35.00 -5.23 -16.30
N VAL A 456 33.64 -5.34 -16.30
CA VAL A 456 32.75 -4.19 -16.31
C VAL A 456 32.83 -3.42 -15.00
N ALA A 457 32.85 -4.14 -13.86
CA ALA A 457 32.94 -3.52 -12.55
C ALA A 457 34.24 -2.68 -12.40
N GLU A 458 35.35 -3.22 -12.85
CA GLU A 458 36.65 -2.51 -12.86
C GLU A 458 36.63 -1.29 -13.82
N ARG A 459 36.16 -1.49 -15.06
CA ARG A 459 36.17 -0.43 -16.08
C ARG A 459 35.27 0.76 -15.74
N PHE A 460 34.07 0.50 -15.20
CA PHE A 460 33.05 1.53 -14.92
C PHE A 460 32.92 1.89 -13.44
N GLY A 461 33.82 1.36 -12.58
CA GLY A 461 33.82 1.68 -11.16
C GLY A 461 32.52 1.30 -10.43
N LEU A 462 31.94 0.14 -10.73
CA LEU A 462 30.69 -0.27 -10.08
C LEU A 462 30.90 -0.43 -8.58
N SER A 463 30.00 0.15 -7.79
CA SER A 463 29.94 -0.13 -6.35
C SER A 463 29.57 -1.60 -6.09
N ALA A 464 29.90 -2.13 -4.89
CA ALA A 464 29.47 -3.48 -4.49
C ALA A 464 27.94 -3.63 -4.60
N ARG A 465 27.18 -2.58 -4.25
CA ARG A 465 25.72 -2.56 -4.44
C ARG A 465 25.34 -2.64 -5.91
N GLY A 466 26.00 -1.89 -6.78
CA GLY A 466 25.80 -1.96 -8.22
C GLY A 466 26.07 -3.35 -8.81
N TYR A 467 27.14 -4.00 -8.35
CA TYR A 467 27.49 -5.38 -8.71
C TYR A 467 26.36 -6.36 -8.34
N HIS A 468 25.88 -6.33 -7.08
CA HIS A 468 24.80 -7.20 -6.62
C HIS A 468 23.47 -6.94 -7.37
N ARG A 469 23.18 -5.69 -7.73
CA ARG A 469 21.98 -5.37 -8.54
C ARG A 469 22.04 -5.98 -9.92
N VAL A 470 23.21 -5.95 -10.57
CA VAL A 470 23.39 -6.64 -11.87
C VAL A 470 23.12 -8.13 -11.74
N LEU A 471 23.58 -8.78 -10.66
CA LEU A 471 23.33 -10.20 -10.42
C LEU A 471 21.83 -10.50 -10.24
N ARG A 472 21.10 -9.69 -9.46
CA ARG A 472 19.65 -9.84 -9.28
C ARG A 472 18.88 -9.73 -10.60
N VAL A 473 19.23 -8.74 -11.42
CA VAL A 473 18.66 -8.54 -12.75
C VAL A 473 19.02 -9.69 -13.68
N ALA A 474 20.27 -10.13 -13.71
CA ALA A 474 20.71 -11.26 -14.53
C ALA A 474 19.98 -12.56 -14.17
N ARG A 475 19.72 -12.81 -12.87
CA ARG A 475 18.92 -13.95 -12.43
C ARG A 475 17.47 -13.84 -12.93
N THR A 476 16.89 -12.64 -12.89
CA THR A 476 15.53 -12.42 -13.40
C THR A 476 15.44 -12.63 -14.91
N ILE A 477 16.44 -12.20 -15.67
CA ILE A 477 16.51 -12.44 -17.12
C ILE A 477 16.59 -13.95 -17.39
N ALA A 478 17.40 -14.68 -16.62
CA ALA A 478 17.49 -16.12 -16.75
C ALA A 478 16.17 -16.83 -16.38
N ASP A 479 15.43 -16.33 -15.39
CA ASP A 479 14.11 -16.87 -15.03
C ASP A 479 13.08 -16.63 -16.15
N LEU A 480 13.11 -15.47 -16.81
CA LEU A 480 12.25 -15.15 -17.96
C LEU A 480 12.55 -16.06 -19.17
N GLU A 481 13.79 -16.51 -19.33
CA GLU A 481 14.19 -17.47 -20.35
C GLU A 481 14.00 -18.94 -19.93
N GLY A 482 13.51 -19.20 -18.71
CA GLY A 482 13.40 -20.54 -18.15
C GLY A 482 14.75 -21.23 -17.92
N ALA A 483 15.85 -20.45 -17.86
CA ALA A 483 17.19 -20.99 -17.69
C ALA A 483 17.48 -21.29 -16.20
N ARG A 484 18.06 -22.47 -15.94
CA ARG A 484 18.48 -22.87 -14.59
C ARG A 484 19.59 -21.99 -14.04
N ASP A 485 20.61 -21.73 -14.89
CA ASP A 485 21.84 -21.06 -14.50
C ASP A 485 21.94 -19.66 -15.10
N VAL A 486 22.59 -18.74 -14.40
CA VAL A 486 22.90 -17.42 -14.91
C VAL A 486 24.11 -17.52 -15.83
N ARG A 487 23.94 -17.18 -17.12
CA ARG A 487 24.98 -17.27 -18.15
C ARG A 487 25.43 -15.86 -18.60
N LYS A 488 26.56 -15.83 -19.32
CA LYS A 488 27.11 -14.58 -19.88
C LYS A 488 26.10 -13.68 -20.61
N PRO A 489 25.16 -14.18 -21.48
CA PRO A 489 24.16 -13.32 -22.11
C PRO A 489 23.26 -12.59 -21.10
N HIS A 490 22.81 -13.27 -20.05
CA HIS A 490 21.98 -12.67 -19.00
C HIS A 490 22.73 -11.55 -18.27
N VAL A 491 24.02 -11.77 -17.97
CA VAL A 491 24.87 -10.74 -17.36
C VAL A 491 25.07 -9.56 -18.31
N ALA A 492 25.31 -9.82 -19.62
CA ALA A 492 25.49 -8.77 -20.61
C ALA A 492 24.25 -7.89 -20.77
N GLU A 493 23.07 -8.49 -20.83
CA GLU A 493 21.79 -7.76 -20.87
C GLU A 493 21.60 -6.92 -19.59
N ALA A 494 21.78 -7.50 -18.40
CA ALA A 494 21.66 -6.80 -17.12
C ALA A 494 22.61 -5.60 -17.01
N VAL A 495 23.87 -5.78 -17.42
CA VAL A 495 24.89 -4.72 -17.45
C VAL A 495 24.46 -3.59 -18.38
N SER A 496 23.84 -3.90 -19.53
CA SER A 496 23.40 -2.88 -20.49
C SER A 496 22.39 -1.90 -19.91
N TYR A 497 21.52 -2.36 -19.00
CA TYR A 497 20.58 -1.49 -18.29
C TYR A 497 21.24 -0.72 -17.14
N ARG A 498 22.27 -1.25 -16.53
CA ARG A 498 22.98 -0.56 -15.45
C ARG A 498 23.87 0.56 -15.95
N LEU A 499 24.52 0.36 -17.09
CA LEU A 499 25.42 1.34 -17.72
C LEU A 499 24.70 2.35 -18.60
N ALA A 500 23.45 2.12 -18.96
CA ALA A 500 22.65 3.11 -19.66
C ALA A 500 22.74 4.45 -18.90
N MET A 501 23.11 5.53 -19.59
CA MET A 501 23.31 6.87 -19.03
C MET A 501 24.61 7.08 -18.22
N THR A 502 25.52 6.11 -18.14
CA THR A 502 26.84 6.35 -17.61
C THR A 502 27.71 6.95 -18.72
N LYS A 503 28.30 8.13 -18.48
CA LYS A 503 29.29 8.68 -19.43
C LYS A 503 30.43 7.67 -19.59
N GLU A 504 30.82 7.35 -20.81
CA GLU A 504 32.09 6.68 -21.03
C GLU A 504 33.20 7.61 -20.53
N VAL A 505 33.98 7.13 -19.57
CA VAL A 505 35.16 7.82 -19.05
C VAL A 505 36.33 7.58 -19.98
#